data_3dfc71ff0922226d54af0e612487b354
#
_entry.id   3dfc71ff0922226d54af0e612487b354
#
_cell.length_a   1.000
_cell.length_b   1.000
_cell.length_c   1.000
_cell.angle_alpha   90.00
_cell.angle_beta   90.00
_cell.angle_gamma   90.00
#
_symmetry.space_group_name_H-M   'P 1'
#
loop_
_entity.id
_entity.type
_entity.pdbx_description
1 polymer ?
#
loop_
_entity_poly.entity_id
_entity_poly.type
_entity_poly.pdbx_seq_one_letter_code
_entity_poly.pdbx_strand_id
1 'polypeptide(L)'
;MSRKQRGGADHFQRFGEGLRLAKGKKKGNYNVVAIDPAYKPNPVEHKQVYGITFEQGRNELVINADTMLNNWVTENKDVTEEQKRDLVIALITLKYTQSNSVCYTAGGQTIGVGAGQQSR
;
A
#
# COMPACT_ATOMS: atom_id res chain seq x y z
N MET A 1 -4.71 -16.53 -29.71
CA MET A 1 -4.73 -15.04 -29.69
C MET A 1 -4.63 -14.55 -28.26
N SER A 2 -3.61 -13.79 -27.99
CA SER A 2 -3.01 -13.54 -26.67
C SER A 2 -3.84 -12.66 -25.74
N ARG A 3 -4.05 -13.14 -24.50
CA ARG A 3 -4.72 -12.47 -23.38
C ARG A 3 -3.89 -11.32 -22.74
N LYS A 4 -2.73 -10.99 -23.31
CA LYS A 4 -1.73 -10.08 -22.68
C LYS A 4 -1.91 -8.57 -22.96
N GLN A 5 -2.82 -8.16 -23.85
CA GLN A 5 -2.92 -6.74 -24.25
C GLN A 5 -4.10 -5.96 -23.64
N ARG A 6 -5.03 -6.58 -22.91
CA ARG A 6 -6.17 -5.86 -22.31
C ARG A 6 -5.85 -5.18 -20.98
N GLY A 7 -4.88 -5.64 -20.21
CA GLY A 7 -4.58 -5.09 -18.89
C GLY A 7 -3.93 -3.71 -18.89
N GLY A 8 -3.18 -3.36 -19.91
CA GLY A 8 -2.48 -2.08 -19.98
C GLY A 8 -3.40 -0.88 -20.25
N ALA A 9 -4.32 -1.02 -21.20
CA ALA A 9 -5.23 0.06 -21.57
C ALA A 9 -6.22 0.40 -20.44
N ASP A 10 -6.75 -0.60 -19.76
CA ASP A 10 -7.65 -0.42 -18.60
C ASP A 10 -6.94 0.28 -17.43
N HIS A 11 -5.67 -0.01 -17.20
CA HIS A 11 -4.89 0.61 -16.13
C HIS A 11 -4.65 2.10 -16.42
N PHE A 12 -4.27 2.43 -17.65
CA PHE A 12 -4.07 3.83 -18.08
C PHE A 12 -5.39 4.64 -18.07
N GLN A 13 -6.51 4.03 -18.47
CA GLN A 13 -7.83 4.66 -18.41
C GLN A 13 -8.24 4.96 -16.97
N ARG A 14 -8.12 4.00 -16.06
CA ARG A 14 -8.44 4.18 -14.63
C ARG A 14 -7.53 5.22 -13.95
N PHE A 15 -6.25 5.25 -14.30
CA PHE A 15 -5.33 6.27 -13.82
C PHE A 15 -5.71 7.66 -14.31
N GLY A 16 -6.06 7.80 -15.60
CA GLY A 16 -6.52 9.05 -16.19
C GLY A 16 -7.81 9.57 -15.57
N GLU A 17 -8.77 8.68 -15.27
CA GLU A 17 -10.02 9.02 -14.61
C GLU A 17 -9.79 9.44 -13.16
N GLY A 18 -8.98 8.71 -12.40
CA GLY A 18 -8.56 9.07 -11.04
C GLY A 18 -7.88 10.43 -10.98
N LEU A 19 -6.98 10.71 -11.94
CA LEU A 19 -6.30 11.99 -12.04
C LEU A 19 -7.28 13.14 -12.33
N ARG A 20 -8.26 12.92 -13.21
CA ARG A 20 -9.32 13.91 -13.52
C ARG A 20 -10.18 14.21 -12.30
N LEU A 21 -10.58 13.17 -11.56
CA LEU A 21 -11.36 13.31 -10.33
C LEU A 21 -10.56 14.05 -9.25
N ALA A 22 -9.28 13.72 -9.07
CA ALA A 22 -8.40 14.39 -8.11
C ALA A 22 -8.23 15.88 -8.45
N LYS A 23 -7.98 16.21 -9.72
CA LYS A 23 -7.88 17.61 -10.19
C LYS A 23 -9.16 18.41 -9.98
N GLY A 24 -10.34 17.77 -10.04
CA GLY A 24 -11.63 18.43 -9.79
C GLY A 24 -11.95 18.68 -8.31
N LYS A 25 -11.22 18.05 -7.39
CA LYS A 25 -11.44 18.25 -5.94
C LYS A 25 -10.95 19.62 -5.48
N LYS A 26 -11.57 20.13 -4.39
CA LYS A 26 -11.22 21.42 -3.77
C LYS A 26 -11.12 22.58 -4.76
N LYS A 27 -12.00 22.63 -5.76
CA LYS A 27 -12.01 23.67 -6.81
C LYS A 27 -10.65 23.79 -7.56
N GLY A 28 -9.98 22.68 -7.80
CA GLY A 28 -8.68 22.64 -8.47
C GLY A 28 -7.44 22.84 -7.59
N ASN A 29 -7.62 23.06 -6.31
CA ASN A 29 -6.52 23.23 -5.34
C ASN A 29 -6.00 21.91 -4.74
N TYR A 30 -6.34 20.75 -5.34
CA TYR A 30 -5.80 19.47 -4.93
C TYR A 30 -4.46 19.22 -5.66
N ASN A 31 -3.40 19.10 -4.88
CA ASN A 31 -2.07 18.84 -5.44
C ASN A 31 -1.97 17.39 -5.94
N VAL A 32 -1.63 17.23 -7.21
CA VAL A 32 -1.33 15.94 -7.82
C VAL A 32 0.13 15.97 -8.28
N VAL A 33 0.94 15.10 -7.72
CA VAL A 33 2.38 15.02 -8.00
C VAL A 33 2.65 13.78 -8.84
N ALA A 34 3.35 13.98 -9.96
CA ALA A 34 3.89 12.88 -10.76
C ALA A 34 5.25 12.46 -10.19
N ILE A 35 5.43 11.16 -10.02
CA ILE A 35 6.69 10.57 -9.57
C ILE A 35 7.32 9.86 -10.78
N ASP A 36 8.62 10.01 -10.96
CA ASP A 36 9.38 9.27 -11.96
C ASP A 36 9.32 7.76 -11.61
N PRO A 37 8.72 6.90 -12.45
CA PRO A 37 8.62 5.48 -12.17
C PRO A 37 9.98 4.75 -12.14
N ALA A 38 11.02 5.35 -12.70
CA ALA A 38 12.38 4.82 -12.67
C ALA A 38 13.14 5.21 -11.39
N TYR A 39 12.59 6.14 -10.59
CA TYR A 39 13.23 6.58 -9.34
C TYR A 39 13.31 5.42 -8.34
N LYS A 40 14.52 5.13 -7.92
CA LYS A 40 14.80 4.19 -6.82
C LYS A 40 15.29 4.98 -5.62
N PRO A 41 14.57 4.95 -4.51
CA PRO A 41 15.02 5.61 -3.29
C PRO A 41 16.29 4.95 -2.74
N ASN A 42 17.07 5.70 -1.96
CA ASN A 42 18.25 5.17 -1.29
C ASN A 42 17.86 3.95 -0.42
N PRO A 43 18.61 2.83 -0.44
CA PRO A 43 18.34 1.66 0.39
C PRO A 43 18.48 1.93 1.90
N VAL A 44 19.14 3.00 2.27
CA VAL A 44 19.33 3.43 3.66
C VAL A 44 18.57 4.74 3.89
N GLU A 45 17.80 4.77 4.96
CA GLU A 45 17.08 5.95 5.43
C GLU A 45 17.82 6.60 6.59
N HIS A 46 17.93 7.93 6.55
CA HIS A 46 18.50 8.72 7.62
C HIS A 46 17.43 9.64 8.23
N LYS A 47 17.38 9.68 9.55
CA LYS A 47 16.52 10.61 10.30
C LYS A 47 17.36 11.33 11.35
N GLN A 48 17.39 12.65 11.29
CA GLN A 48 18.10 13.46 12.27
C GLN A 48 17.12 14.05 13.30
N VAL A 49 17.42 13.81 14.58
CA VAL A 49 16.62 14.33 15.71
C VAL A 49 17.59 14.83 16.77
N TYR A 50 17.47 16.11 17.14
CA TYR A 50 18.35 16.77 18.13
C TYR A 50 19.85 16.58 17.88
N GLY A 51 20.27 16.62 16.62
CA GLY A 51 21.68 16.43 16.24
C GLY A 51 22.17 14.98 16.20
N ILE A 52 21.34 14.02 16.56
CA ILE A 52 21.62 12.59 16.44
C ILE A 52 21.05 12.08 15.11
N THR A 53 21.87 11.39 14.33
CA THR A 53 21.44 10.75 13.09
C THR A 53 21.15 9.29 13.35
N PHE A 54 19.91 8.89 13.05
CA PHE A 54 19.48 7.50 13.02
C PHE A 54 19.61 7.00 11.59
N GLU A 55 20.17 5.82 11.43
CA GLU A 55 20.32 5.14 10.15
C GLU A 55 19.64 3.78 10.21
N GLN A 56 18.83 3.45 9.20
CA GLN A 56 18.19 2.16 9.10
C GLN A 56 18.00 1.75 7.63
N GLY A 57 17.99 0.45 7.38
CA GLY A 57 17.63 -0.09 6.08
C GLY A 57 16.15 0.14 5.80
N ARG A 58 15.82 0.44 4.53
CA ARG A 58 14.42 0.54 4.09
C ARG A 58 13.71 -0.80 4.20
N ASN A 59 12.42 -0.74 4.50
CA ASN A 59 11.58 -1.91 4.37
C ASN A 59 11.25 -2.16 2.88
N GLU A 60 12.03 -3.01 2.23
CA GLU A 60 11.86 -3.37 0.81
C GLU A 60 10.95 -4.58 0.60
N LEU A 61 10.25 -5.05 1.64
CA LEU A 61 9.34 -6.19 1.54
C LEU A 61 8.29 -5.95 0.46
N VAL A 62 8.28 -6.82 -0.56
CA VAL A 62 7.25 -6.83 -1.60
C VAL A 62 6.04 -7.61 -1.09
N ILE A 63 4.92 -6.92 -0.96
CA ILE A 63 3.68 -7.52 -0.47
C ILE A 63 2.82 -7.93 -1.67
N ASN A 64 2.59 -9.22 -1.81
CA ASN A 64 1.62 -9.79 -2.75
C ASN A 64 0.94 -11.03 -2.14
N ALA A 65 -0.16 -11.48 -2.73
CA ALA A 65 -0.93 -12.60 -2.20
C ALA A 65 -0.14 -13.91 -2.23
N ASP A 66 0.62 -14.16 -3.31
CA ASP A 66 1.29 -15.45 -3.54
C ASP A 66 2.39 -15.71 -2.51
N THR A 67 3.09 -14.67 -2.08
CA THR A 67 4.19 -14.79 -1.11
C THR A 67 3.71 -14.64 0.34
N MET A 68 2.68 -13.84 0.59
CA MET A 68 2.26 -13.49 1.94
C MET A 68 1.12 -14.35 2.49
N LEU A 69 0.30 -14.93 1.59
CA LEU A 69 -0.88 -15.70 1.96
C LEU A 69 -0.73 -17.19 1.61
N ASN A 70 0.47 -17.73 1.63
CA ASN A 70 0.78 -19.12 1.29
C ASN A 70 0.83 -20.06 2.51
N ASN A 71 0.86 -19.52 3.73
CA ASN A 71 0.93 -20.30 4.97
C ASN A 71 -0.19 -19.92 5.94
N TRP A 72 -1.31 -20.60 5.84
CA TRP A 72 -2.47 -20.41 6.71
C TRP A 72 -2.33 -21.28 7.97
N VAL A 73 -2.20 -20.65 9.13
CA VAL A 73 -2.04 -21.30 10.43
C VAL A 73 -3.35 -21.37 11.23
N THR A 74 -4.41 -20.72 10.75
CA THR A 74 -5.75 -20.74 11.32
C THR A 74 -6.47 -22.06 10.99
N GLU A 75 -7.41 -22.49 11.84
CA GLU A 75 -8.26 -23.66 11.57
C GLU A 75 -9.09 -23.47 10.30
N ASN A 76 -9.76 -22.33 10.19
CA ASN A 76 -10.47 -21.96 8.97
C ASN A 76 -9.49 -21.42 7.93
N LYS A 77 -9.42 -22.09 6.78
CA LYS A 77 -8.57 -21.73 5.63
C LYS A 77 -9.39 -21.30 4.42
N ASP A 78 -10.72 -21.32 4.54
CA ASP A 78 -11.64 -20.91 3.48
C ASP A 78 -11.68 -19.38 3.39
N VAL A 79 -10.84 -18.83 2.55
CA VAL A 79 -10.70 -17.38 2.34
C VAL A 79 -11.06 -17.04 0.90
N THR A 80 -12.03 -16.15 0.73
CA THR A 80 -12.46 -15.69 -0.59
C THR A 80 -11.41 -14.81 -1.25
N GLU A 81 -11.46 -14.63 -2.56
CA GLU A 81 -10.56 -13.74 -3.29
C GLU A 81 -10.72 -12.26 -2.86
N GLU A 82 -11.91 -11.86 -2.43
CA GLU A 82 -12.13 -10.54 -1.83
C GLU A 82 -11.38 -10.38 -0.51
N GLN A 83 -11.49 -11.36 0.37
CA GLN A 83 -10.78 -11.37 1.65
C GLN A 83 -9.25 -11.40 1.45
N LYS A 84 -8.74 -12.16 0.49
CA LYS A 84 -7.30 -12.15 0.15
C LYS A 84 -6.85 -10.77 -0.31
N ARG A 85 -7.61 -10.11 -1.17
CA ARG A 85 -7.33 -8.73 -1.59
C ARG A 85 -7.31 -7.77 -0.39
N ASP A 86 -8.29 -7.88 0.49
CA ASP A 86 -8.39 -7.04 1.68
C ASP A 86 -7.21 -7.29 2.65
N LEU A 87 -6.77 -8.52 2.82
CA LEU A 87 -5.56 -8.87 3.59
C LEU A 87 -4.29 -8.27 2.98
N VAL A 88 -4.13 -8.30 1.66
CA VAL A 88 -2.99 -7.65 0.99
C VAL A 88 -3.02 -6.13 1.23
N ILE A 89 -4.18 -5.50 1.14
CA ILE A 89 -4.34 -4.06 1.44
C ILE A 89 -3.99 -3.77 2.90
N ALA A 90 -4.42 -4.64 3.83
CA ALA A 90 -4.05 -4.53 5.24
C ALA A 90 -2.53 -4.58 5.45
N LEU A 91 -1.86 -5.55 4.84
CA LEU A 91 -0.40 -5.68 4.92
C LEU A 91 0.33 -4.47 4.34
N ILE A 92 -0.13 -3.93 3.20
CA ILE A 92 0.43 -2.71 2.61
C ILE A 92 0.22 -1.52 3.55
N THR A 93 -0.98 -1.36 4.11
CA THR A 93 -1.29 -0.30 5.08
C THR A 93 -0.35 -0.38 6.28
N LEU A 94 -0.19 -1.55 6.88
CA LEU A 94 0.65 -1.75 8.06
C LEU A 94 2.14 -1.58 7.76
N LYS A 95 2.61 -1.92 6.56
CA LYS A 95 3.99 -1.67 6.13
C LYS A 95 4.38 -0.20 6.29
N TYR A 96 3.46 0.72 6.03
CA TYR A 96 3.68 2.17 6.08
C TYR A 96 3.11 2.83 7.34
N THR A 97 2.67 2.04 8.32
CA THR A 97 2.09 2.54 9.57
C THR A 97 3.07 2.36 10.72
N GLN A 98 3.17 3.37 11.57
CA GLN A 98 4.00 3.34 12.78
C GLN A 98 3.60 2.18 13.69
N SER A 99 4.56 1.31 14.01
CA SER A 99 4.37 0.20 14.95
C SER A 99 4.21 0.71 16.42
N ASN A 100 3.55 0.00 17.29
CA ASN A 100 2.68 -1.15 17.01
C ASN A 100 1.41 -0.70 16.31
N SER A 101 0.96 -1.45 15.34
CA SER A 101 -0.15 -1.03 14.51
C SER A 101 -1.14 -2.17 14.24
N VAL A 102 -2.40 -1.80 14.05
CA VAL A 102 -3.51 -2.67 13.67
C VAL A 102 -4.33 -1.95 12.61
N CYS A 103 -4.86 -2.65 11.63
CA CYS A 103 -5.85 -2.08 10.73
C CYS A 103 -6.98 -3.05 10.42
N TYR A 104 -8.10 -2.49 10.01
CA TYR A 104 -9.25 -3.20 9.46
C TYR A 104 -9.43 -2.83 8.00
N THR A 105 -9.68 -3.85 7.17
CA THR A 105 -9.91 -3.68 5.74
C THR A 105 -11.20 -4.38 5.33
N ALA A 106 -11.95 -3.78 4.45
CA ALA A 106 -13.14 -4.36 3.86
C ALA A 106 -13.45 -3.74 2.50
N GLY A 107 -13.90 -4.55 1.54
CA GLY A 107 -14.33 -4.08 0.22
C GLY A 107 -13.23 -3.34 -0.56
N GLY A 108 -11.97 -3.71 -0.39
CA GLY A 108 -10.84 -3.04 -1.05
C GLY A 108 -10.39 -1.73 -0.41
N GLN A 109 -10.79 -1.48 0.83
CA GLN A 109 -10.47 -0.25 1.55
C GLN A 109 -9.98 -0.53 2.96
N THR A 110 -9.10 0.34 3.47
CA THR A 110 -8.78 0.39 4.90
C THR A 110 -9.83 1.26 5.59
N ILE A 111 -10.59 0.66 6.51
CA ILE A 111 -11.71 1.31 7.21
C ILE A 111 -11.33 1.79 8.62
N GLY A 112 -10.20 1.35 9.15
CA GLY A 112 -9.70 1.78 10.45
C GLY A 112 -8.22 1.46 10.60
N VAL A 113 -7.46 2.37 11.23
CA VAL A 113 -6.04 2.20 11.53
C VAL A 113 -5.74 2.68 12.94
N GLY A 114 -5.15 1.79 13.74
CA GLY A 114 -4.48 2.15 14.99
C GLY A 114 -2.98 2.16 14.78
N ALA A 115 -2.33 3.29 15.01
CA ALA A 115 -0.90 3.49 14.80
C ALA A 115 -0.21 3.92 16.10
N GLY A 116 1.06 3.54 16.25
CA GLY A 116 1.88 3.95 17.40
C GLY A 116 1.34 3.50 18.76
N GLN A 117 0.66 2.35 18.80
CA GLN A 117 0.08 1.82 20.04
C GLN A 117 1.17 1.30 20.98
N GLN A 118 1.01 1.48 22.28
CA GLN A 118 1.93 0.94 23.30
C GLN A 118 1.84 -0.59 23.35
N SER A 119 0.62 -1.12 23.18
CA SER A 119 0.35 -2.58 23.12
C SER A 119 -0.78 -2.86 22.13
N ARG A 120 -0.89 -4.13 21.76
CA ARG A 120 -1.94 -4.65 20.86
C ARG A 120 -3.03 -5.31 21.64
#